data_d625c144abeadbec00a7a4b36d92525c
#
_entry.id   d625c144abeadbec00a7a4b36d92525c
#
_cell.length_a   1.000
_cell.length_b   1.000
_cell.length_c   1.000
_cell.angle_alpha   90.00
_cell.angle_beta   90.00
_cell.angle_gamma   90.00
#
_symmetry.space_group_name_H-M   'P 1'
#
loop_
_entity.id
_entity.type
_entity.pdbx_description
1 polymer ?
#
loop_
_entity_poly.entity_id
_entity_poly.type
_entity_poly.pdbx_seq_one_letter_code
_entity_poly.pdbx_strand_id
1 'polypeptide(L)'
;MRIMTIRRGLSAATLILVVVMAVQTASAQQSASGAWRFLVSGDSRNCGDVVMPGIAETARKNQAAFYWHLGDLRRTTNFDEDIVHQPEHITKPLSITDYESIEWADYIESQIKPFGAIPFFLGIGNHETVPPFKTREDFLLQFADWLDSPVLRAQRLKDDPADYSMKTYFHWIDRGVAFYYLDSATADQFDAAQLRWFERTLSKDLADPAVATIVTGMHKALPESISAGHSMNESPTGTESGRRVYADLLRARDEAHKRVYVLASHSHYYMDGIFNTEYWKQHGGVLPGWIVGTAGAVRYALPPNSSDARIALVNVYGSLLGTVQPDGEINFEFEKLEEKDVPSSVSARYGKDFVHWCFAENSEAK
;
A
#
# COMPACT_ATOMS: atom_id res chain seq x y z
N MET A 1 -35.38 42.37 -84.72
CA MET A 1 -36.19 43.14 -83.78
C MET A 1 -36.77 42.19 -82.71
N ARG A 2 -36.09 42.16 -81.54
CA ARG A 2 -36.66 41.71 -80.26
C ARG A 2 -35.64 41.89 -79.17
N ILE A 3 -36.05 42.58 -78.20
CA ILE A 3 -35.32 43.12 -77.05
C ILE A 3 -34.93 41.97 -76.10
N MET A 4 -33.67 41.88 -75.70
CA MET A 4 -33.19 40.90 -74.80
C MET A 4 -32.98 41.56 -73.39
N THR A 5 -33.85 41.17 -72.47
CA THR A 5 -33.79 41.68 -71.07
C THR A 5 -32.80 40.91 -70.29
N ILE A 6 -31.79 41.60 -69.76
CA ILE A 6 -30.76 41.06 -68.85
C ILE A 6 -31.28 41.04 -67.43
N ARG A 7 -31.50 39.86 -66.84
CA ARG A 7 -31.74 39.70 -65.43
C ARG A 7 -30.40 39.43 -64.73
N ARG A 8 -30.02 40.34 -63.88
CA ARG A 8 -28.91 40.18 -62.93
C ARG A 8 -29.32 39.18 -61.85
N GLY A 9 -28.61 38.02 -61.77
CA GLY A 9 -28.68 37.10 -60.63
C GLY A 9 -27.67 37.51 -59.57
N LEU A 10 -28.16 37.84 -58.40
CA LEU A 10 -27.31 37.96 -57.19
C LEU A 10 -26.88 36.55 -56.75
N SER A 11 -25.60 36.28 -56.82
CA SER A 11 -24.98 35.13 -56.14
C SER A 11 -24.81 35.44 -54.68
N ALA A 12 -25.63 34.79 -53.84
CA ALA A 12 -25.41 34.77 -52.41
C ALA A 12 -24.22 33.81 -52.12
N ALA A 13 -23.09 34.40 -51.81
CA ALA A 13 -21.96 33.63 -51.28
C ALA A 13 -22.28 33.23 -49.83
N THR A 14 -22.64 31.98 -49.60
CA THR A 14 -22.81 31.41 -48.28
C THR A 14 -21.42 31.18 -47.69
N LEU A 15 -21.05 32.04 -46.75
CA LEU A 15 -19.82 31.89 -45.95
C LEU A 15 -20.05 30.79 -44.92
N ILE A 16 -19.59 29.58 -45.18
CA ILE A 16 -19.57 28.49 -44.22
C ILE A 16 -18.45 28.78 -43.24
N LEU A 17 -18.78 29.32 -42.05
CA LEU A 17 -17.88 29.47 -40.95
C LEU A 17 -17.69 28.10 -40.30
N VAL A 18 -16.60 27.38 -40.68
CA VAL A 18 -16.20 26.16 -39.99
C VAL A 18 -15.56 26.57 -38.66
N VAL A 19 -16.38 26.55 -37.61
CA VAL A 19 -15.90 26.65 -36.25
C VAL A 19 -15.24 25.32 -35.91
N VAL A 20 -13.92 25.23 -36.08
CA VAL A 20 -13.13 24.14 -35.54
C VAL A 20 -13.09 24.36 -34.04
N MET A 21 -14.00 23.69 -33.30
CA MET A 21 -13.82 23.50 -31.86
C MET A 21 -12.62 22.58 -31.68
N ALA A 22 -11.47 23.18 -31.45
CA ALA A 22 -10.35 22.49 -30.82
C ALA A 22 -10.80 22.09 -29.41
N VAL A 23 -11.27 20.86 -29.27
CA VAL A 23 -11.40 20.22 -27.96
C VAL A 23 -9.94 20.03 -27.49
N GLN A 24 -9.42 21.04 -26.84
CA GLN A 24 -8.25 20.89 -25.99
C GLN A 24 -8.69 19.97 -24.86
N THR A 25 -8.38 18.69 -24.95
CA THR A 25 -8.24 17.82 -23.82
C THR A 25 -7.08 18.38 -23.01
N ALA A 26 -7.39 19.38 -22.19
CA ALA A 26 -6.54 19.72 -21.08
C ALA A 26 -6.53 18.46 -20.20
N SER A 27 -5.51 17.61 -20.37
CA SER A 27 -5.03 16.79 -19.28
C SER A 27 -4.72 17.80 -18.18
N ALA A 28 -5.68 17.98 -17.30
CA ALA A 28 -5.47 18.73 -16.08
C ALA A 28 -4.46 17.91 -15.24
N GLN A 29 -3.20 18.08 -15.55
CA GLN A 29 -2.12 17.92 -14.61
C GLN A 29 -2.30 19.06 -13.63
N GLN A 30 -3.28 18.88 -12.75
CA GLN A 30 -3.48 19.74 -11.62
C GLN A 30 -2.26 19.53 -10.74
N SER A 31 -1.23 20.34 -10.95
CA SER A 31 -0.20 20.55 -9.93
C SER A 31 -0.98 21.00 -8.69
N ALA A 32 -1.21 20.06 -7.78
CA ALA A 32 -1.89 20.32 -6.54
C ALA A 32 -1.04 21.34 -5.80
N SER A 33 -1.50 22.59 -5.75
CA SER A 33 -0.83 23.68 -5.05
C SER A 33 -0.88 23.54 -3.53
N GLY A 34 -1.29 22.40 -3.01
CA GLY A 34 -1.42 22.07 -1.60
C GLY A 34 -0.88 20.68 -1.22
N ALA A 35 -0.60 20.51 0.05
CA ALA A 35 -0.25 19.21 0.61
C ALA A 35 -1.40 18.21 0.43
N TRP A 36 -1.06 16.93 0.24
CA TRP A 36 -2.03 15.85 0.13
C TRP A 36 -1.61 14.66 1.01
N ARG A 37 -2.52 13.72 1.27
CA ARG A 37 -2.32 12.69 2.28
C ARG A 37 -2.63 11.30 1.77
N PHE A 38 -1.99 10.31 2.38
CA PHE A 38 -2.29 8.88 2.21
C PHE A 38 -2.09 8.14 3.54
N LEU A 39 -2.70 6.96 3.67
CA LEU A 39 -2.51 6.11 4.85
C LEU A 39 -1.90 4.78 4.47
N VAL A 40 -1.12 4.22 5.39
CA VAL A 40 -0.45 2.92 5.23
C VAL A 40 -0.54 2.13 6.53
N SER A 41 -0.84 0.84 6.44
CA SER A 41 -0.61 -0.16 7.50
C SER A 41 -0.59 -1.56 6.89
N GLY A 42 -0.33 -2.57 7.68
CA GLY A 42 -0.40 -3.98 7.29
C GLY A 42 -0.77 -4.85 8.48
N ASP A 43 -0.79 -6.16 8.29
CA ASP A 43 -1.08 -7.15 9.33
C ASP A 43 -2.47 -6.97 9.94
N SER A 44 -3.50 -7.17 9.13
CA SER A 44 -4.89 -7.01 9.56
C SER A 44 -5.58 -8.31 10.01
N ARG A 45 -4.80 -9.34 10.31
CA ARG A 45 -5.28 -10.62 10.86
C ARG A 45 -5.91 -10.45 12.25
N ASN A 46 -6.62 -11.46 12.73
CA ASN A 46 -7.18 -11.58 14.06
C ASN A 46 -8.32 -10.60 14.39
N CYS A 47 -8.05 -9.31 14.39
CA CYS A 47 -9.00 -8.24 14.70
C CYS A 47 -9.16 -7.22 13.57
N GLY A 48 -8.80 -7.58 12.33
CA GLY A 48 -8.87 -6.68 11.19
C GLY A 48 -10.28 -6.16 10.91
N ASP A 49 -11.29 -6.99 11.09
CA ASP A 49 -12.69 -6.61 10.89
C ASP A 49 -13.18 -5.56 11.93
N VAL A 50 -12.46 -5.46 13.04
CA VAL A 50 -12.70 -4.45 14.08
C VAL A 50 -11.89 -3.19 13.81
N VAL A 51 -10.62 -3.35 13.43
CA VAL A 51 -9.63 -2.26 13.31
C VAL A 51 -9.73 -1.53 11.98
N MET A 52 -9.82 -2.27 10.86
CA MET A 52 -9.81 -1.68 9.51
C MET A 52 -10.97 -0.71 9.22
N PRO A 53 -12.20 -0.94 9.69
CA PRO A 53 -13.25 0.07 9.58
C PRO A 53 -12.92 1.39 10.30
N GLY A 54 -12.22 1.34 11.43
CA GLY A 54 -11.72 2.54 12.14
C GLY A 54 -10.62 3.25 11.36
N ILE A 55 -9.69 2.50 10.75
CA ILE A 55 -8.68 3.06 9.84
C ILE A 55 -9.36 3.72 8.62
N ALA A 56 -10.43 3.12 8.08
CA ALA A 56 -11.19 3.71 6.99
C ALA A 56 -11.86 5.05 7.37
N GLU A 57 -12.36 5.18 8.63
CA GLU A 57 -12.84 6.48 9.15
C GLU A 57 -11.69 7.50 9.25
N THR A 58 -10.52 7.07 9.73
CA THR A 58 -9.31 7.90 9.78
C THR A 58 -8.92 8.37 8.37
N ALA A 59 -8.98 7.49 7.36
CA ALA A 59 -8.72 7.83 5.97
C ALA A 59 -9.69 8.90 5.43
N ARG A 60 -10.99 8.75 5.71
CA ARG A 60 -12.00 9.75 5.32
C ARG A 60 -11.78 11.10 6.02
N LYS A 61 -11.56 11.09 7.33
CA LYS A 61 -11.30 12.29 8.15
C LYS A 61 -10.09 13.08 7.63
N ASN A 62 -9.04 12.39 7.24
CA ASN A 62 -7.81 12.97 6.70
C ASN A 62 -7.88 13.27 5.20
N GLN A 63 -9.01 12.97 4.53
CA GLN A 63 -9.17 13.13 3.08
C GLN A 63 -8.04 12.42 2.30
N ALA A 64 -7.70 11.20 2.72
CA ALA A 64 -6.63 10.43 2.12
C ALA A 64 -6.90 10.16 0.64
N ALA A 65 -5.90 10.39 -0.19
CA ALA A 65 -5.94 10.10 -1.62
C ALA A 65 -6.01 8.59 -1.89
N PHE A 66 -5.46 7.79 -1.01
CA PHE A 66 -5.53 6.32 -1.02
C PHE A 66 -5.15 5.74 0.35
N TYR A 67 -5.45 4.46 0.51
CA TYR A 67 -4.92 3.61 1.57
C TYR A 67 -4.05 2.50 0.96
N TRP A 68 -2.94 2.18 1.61
CA TRP A 68 -2.00 1.15 1.17
C TRP A 68 -1.81 0.09 2.25
N HIS A 69 -2.21 -1.16 1.96
CA HIS A 69 -2.04 -2.30 2.84
C HIS A 69 -0.77 -3.07 2.48
N LEU A 70 0.08 -3.36 3.46
CA LEU A 70 1.41 -3.95 3.25
C LEU A 70 1.46 -5.49 3.44
N GLY A 71 0.31 -6.17 3.30
CA GLY A 71 0.23 -7.64 3.35
C GLY A 71 -0.20 -8.20 4.70
N ASP A 72 -0.34 -9.52 4.77
CA ASP A 72 -0.89 -10.31 5.88
C ASP A 72 -2.34 -9.95 6.18
N LEU A 73 -3.23 -10.44 5.31
CA LEU A 73 -4.65 -10.13 5.30
C LEU A 73 -5.44 -11.00 6.29
N ARG A 74 -5.12 -12.31 6.28
CA ARG A 74 -5.76 -13.36 7.09
C ARG A 74 -4.71 -14.37 7.56
N ARG A 75 -5.05 -15.19 8.57
CA ARG A 75 -4.13 -16.21 9.13
C ARG A 75 -3.92 -17.41 8.22
N THR A 76 -4.85 -17.67 7.34
CA THR A 76 -4.85 -18.74 6.35
C THR A 76 -4.89 -20.16 6.93
N THR A 77 -3.92 -20.57 7.72
CA THR A 77 -3.83 -21.95 8.27
C THR A 77 -4.39 -22.10 9.67
N ASN A 78 -5.00 -21.05 10.19
CA ASN A 78 -5.64 -21.02 11.50
C ASN A 78 -6.77 -19.98 11.46
N PHE A 79 -7.71 -20.05 12.38
CA PHE A 79 -8.83 -19.11 12.43
C PHE A 79 -8.36 -17.71 12.85
N ASP A 80 -8.92 -16.69 12.18
CA ASP A 80 -8.93 -15.34 12.69
C ASP A 80 -10.05 -15.19 13.72
N GLU A 81 -9.77 -14.55 14.84
CA GLU A 81 -10.70 -14.40 15.95
C GLU A 81 -11.95 -13.60 15.55
N ASP A 82 -11.81 -12.60 14.68
CA ASP A 82 -12.93 -11.79 14.19
C ASP A 82 -13.91 -12.61 13.33
N ILE A 83 -13.43 -13.48 12.44
CA ILE A 83 -14.30 -14.36 11.65
C ILE A 83 -15.09 -15.31 12.55
N VAL A 84 -14.45 -15.97 13.52
CA VAL A 84 -15.17 -16.89 14.42
C VAL A 84 -16.13 -16.18 15.38
N HIS A 85 -15.96 -14.89 15.60
CA HIS A 85 -16.87 -14.06 16.40
C HIS A 85 -17.98 -13.38 15.59
N GLN A 86 -18.05 -13.62 14.28
CA GLN A 86 -19.21 -13.19 13.49
C GLN A 86 -20.48 -13.92 13.99
N PRO A 87 -21.64 -13.26 14.06
CA PRO A 87 -22.89 -13.86 14.60
C PRO A 87 -23.28 -15.18 13.95
N GLU A 88 -23.05 -15.32 12.65
CA GLU A 88 -23.30 -16.52 11.86
C GLU A 88 -22.42 -17.71 12.27
N HIS A 89 -21.18 -17.45 12.71
CA HIS A 89 -20.21 -18.48 13.07
C HIS A 89 -20.22 -18.85 14.56
N ILE A 90 -20.75 -17.97 15.41
CA ILE A 90 -21.05 -18.31 16.81
C ILE A 90 -22.10 -19.42 16.86
N THR A 91 -23.11 -19.34 15.99
CA THR A 91 -24.21 -20.33 15.95
C THR A 91 -23.88 -21.56 15.13
N LYS A 92 -23.03 -21.43 14.10
CA LYS A 92 -22.57 -22.51 13.24
C LYS A 92 -21.04 -22.40 13.07
N PRO A 93 -20.26 -23.04 13.96
CA PRO A 93 -18.81 -22.99 13.88
C PRO A 93 -18.28 -23.47 12.52
N LEU A 94 -17.25 -22.74 12.01
CA LEU A 94 -16.56 -23.10 10.78
C LEU A 94 -15.63 -24.29 10.99
N SER A 95 -15.53 -25.18 9.99
CA SER A 95 -14.35 -26.01 9.83
C SER A 95 -13.19 -25.18 9.28
N ILE A 96 -11.95 -25.67 9.43
CA ILE A 96 -10.79 -24.97 8.83
C ILE A 96 -10.90 -24.87 7.32
N THR A 97 -11.43 -25.87 6.64
CA THR A 97 -11.65 -25.88 5.19
C THR A 97 -12.70 -24.85 4.77
N ASP A 98 -13.78 -24.70 5.55
CA ASP A 98 -14.79 -23.66 5.28
C ASP A 98 -14.17 -22.28 5.44
N TYR A 99 -13.38 -22.07 6.52
CA TYR A 99 -12.67 -20.82 6.77
C TYR A 99 -11.72 -20.47 5.60
N GLU A 100 -10.84 -21.37 5.19
CA GLU A 100 -9.90 -21.19 4.07
C GLU A 100 -10.61 -20.85 2.75
N SER A 101 -11.85 -21.32 2.58
CA SER A 101 -12.64 -21.06 1.37
C SER A 101 -13.24 -19.65 1.35
N ILE A 102 -13.49 -19.04 2.50
CA ILE A 102 -14.19 -17.75 2.62
C ILE A 102 -13.29 -16.58 3.04
N GLU A 103 -12.15 -16.82 3.66
CA GLU A 103 -11.34 -15.81 4.35
C GLU A 103 -11.01 -14.59 3.50
N TRP A 104 -10.64 -14.77 2.24
CA TRP A 104 -10.32 -13.63 1.36
C TRP A 104 -11.57 -12.90 0.83
N ALA A 105 -12.67 -13.61 0.60
CA ALA A 105 -13.93 -12.96 0.28
C ALA A 105 -14.45 -12.14 1.46
N ASP A 106 -14.34 -12.67 2.67
CA ASP A 106 -14.68 -11.97 3.89
C ASP A 106 -13.76 -10.77 4.14
N TYR A 107 -12.47 -10.90 3.88
CA TYR A 107 -11.53 -9.75 3.93
C TYR A 107 -11.99 -8.59 3.03
N ILE A 108 -12.42 -8.89 1.81
CA ILE A 108 -12.94 -7.87 0.89
C ILE A 108 -14.17 -7.18 1.49
N GLU A 109 -15.11 -7.96 2.01
CA GLU A 109 -16.35 -7.43 2.59
C GLU A 109 -16.12 -6.62 3.86
N SER A 110 -15.32 -7.15 4.77
CA SER A 110 -15.18 -6.63 6.13
C SER A 110 -14.07 -5.58 6.25
N GLN A 111 -13.02 -5.65 5.43
CA GLN A 111 -11.84 -4.80 5.58
C GLN A 111 -11.61 -3.84 4.40
N ILE A 112 -11.85 -4.24 3.15
CA ILE A 112 -11.68 -3.33 2.00
C ILE A 112 -12.92 -2.44 1.80
N LYS A 113 -14.11 -3.03 1.77
CA LYS A 113 -15.36 -2.26 1.51
C LYS A 113 -15.59 -1.06 2.42
N PRO A 114 -15.20 -1.07 3.70
CA PRO A 114 -15.31 0.12 4.55
C PRO A 114 -14.61 1.37 4.01
N PHE A 115 -13.60 1.25 3.16
CA PHE A 115 -12.93 2.41 2.54
C PHE A 115 -13.77 3.09 1.46
N GLY A 116 -14.79 2.42 0.93
CA GLY A 116 -15.72 3.00 -0.04
C GLY A 116 -15.03 3.41 -1.35
N ALA A 117 -15.04 4.71 -1.66
CA ALA A 117 -14.45 5.26 -2.88
C ALA A 117 -12.94 5.60 -2.73
N ILE A 118 -12.36 5.45 -1.55
CA ILE A 118 -10.92 5.68 -1.36
C ILE A 118 -10.15 4.54 -2.07
N PRO A 119 -9.26 4.85 -3.03
CA PRO A 119 -8.42 3.85 -3.68
C PRO A 119 -7.66 3.01 -2.66
N PHE A 120 -7.65 1.70 -2.86
CA PHE A 120 -7.01 0.74 -1.97
C PHE A 120 -5.91 0.01 -2.75
N PHE A 121 -4.65 0.21 -2.35
CA PHE A 121 -3.52 -0.53 -2.88
C PHE A 121 -3.20 -1.70 -1.95
N LEU A 122 -3.02 -2.89 -2.53
CA LEU A 122 -2.94 -4.13 -1.79
C LEU A 122 -1.59 -4.81 -2.00
N GLY A 123 -0.82 -4.95 -0.93
CA GLY A 123 0.40 -5.75 -0.88
C GLY A 123 0.13 -7.19 -0.45
N ILE A 124 1.10 -8.07 -0.69
CA ILE A 124 1.10 -9.48 -0.32
C ILE A 124 2.02 -9.71 0.89
N GLY A 125 1.57 -10.49 1.88
CA GLY A 125 2.39 -10.92 3.02
C GLY A 125 2.69 -12.42 2.99
N ASN A 126 3.37 -12.92 4.01
CA ASN A 126 3.74 -14.33 4.05
C ASN A 126 2.55 -15.27 4.33
N HIS A 127 1.47 -14.77 4.92
CA HIS A 127 0.25 -15.55 5.12
C HIS A 127 -0.53 -15.77 3.81
N GLU A 128 -0.30 -14.97 2.80
CA GLU A 128 -0.82 -15.20 1.44
C GLU A 128 0.03 -16.19 0.62
N THR A 129 1.15 -16.68 1.16
CA THR A 129 2.07 -17.57 0.47
C THR A 129 2.38 -18.83 1.30
N VAL A 130 1.34 -19.55 1.70
CA VAL A 130 1.43 -20.79 2.53
C VAL A 130 1.03 -22.01 1.71
N PRO A 131 1.93 -22.55 0.84
CA PRO A 131 1.61 -23.73 0.04
C PRO A 131 1.34 -24.97 0.92
N PRO A 132 0.43 -25.88 0.54
CA PRO A 132 -0.36 -25.86 -0.69
C PRO A 132 -1.66 -25.05 -0.59
N PHE A 133 -1.94 -24.41 0.54
CA PHE A 133 -3.24 -23.76 0.83
C PHE A 133 -3.44 -22.48 0.04
N LYS A 134 -2.42 -21.61 0.00
CA LYS A 134 -2.42 -20.34 -0.72
C LYS A 134 -1.10 -20.15 -1.48
N THR A 135 -1.21 -19.63 -2.68
CA THR A 135 -0.07 -19.33 -3.54
C THR A 135 -0.16 -17.90 -4.06
N ARG A 136 0.93 -17.38 -4.62
CA ARG A 136 0.92 -16.08 -5.32
C ARG A 136 -0.07 -16.05 -6.49
N GLU A 137 -0.28 -17.18 -7.15
CA GLU A 137 -1.25 -17.29 -8.24
C GLU A 137 -2.68 -17.14 -7.72
N ASP A 138 -3.02 -17.81 -6.61
CA ASP A 138 -4.32 -17.64 -5.96
C ASP A 138 -4.56 -16.20 -5.55
N PHE A 139 -3.55 -15.53 -4.98
CA PHE A 139 -3.61 -14.12 -4.60
C PHE A 139 -3.86 -13.21 -5.80
N LEU A 140 -3.14 -13.42 -6.90
CA LEU A 140 -3.34 -12.66 -8.14
C LEU A 140 -4.74 -12.83 -8.72
N LEU A 141 -5.29 -14.04 -8.67
CA LEU A 141 -6.64 -14.35 -9.14
C LEU A 141 -7.71 -13.69 -8.24
N GLN A 142 -7.58 -13.84 -6.92
CA GLN A 142 -8.57 -13.33 -5.98
C GLN A 142 -8.61 -11.80 -5.95
N PHE A 143 -7.46 -11.15 -6.04
CA PHE A 143 -7.34 -9.70 -5.89
C PHE A 143 -7.05 -8.96 -7.22
N ALA A 144 -7.43 -9.56 -8.35
CA ALA A 144 -7.19 -9.01 -9.68
C ALA A 144 -7.72 -7.57 -9.84
N ASP A 145 -8.88 -7.25 -9.27
CA ASP A 145 -9.50 -5.91 -9.37
C ASP A 145 -8.63 -4.81 -8.73
N TRP A 146 -7.84 -5.16 -7.71
CA TRP A 146 -6.90 -4.23 -7.04
C TRP A 146 -5.53 -4.23 -7.71
N LEU A 147 -4.99 -5.41 -8.05
CA LEU A 147 -3.65 -5.58 -8.62
C LEU A 147 -3.55 -5.20 -10.10
N ASP A 148 -4.68 -5.21 -10.81
CA ASP A 148 -4.81 -4.74 -12.20
C ASP A 148 -5.79 -3.55 -12.30
N SER A 149 -5.87 -2.74 -11.23
CA SER A 149 -6.64 -1.52 -11.22
C SER A 149 -6.23 -0.59 -12.38
N PRO A 150 -7.11 0.30 -12.86
CA PRO A 150 -6.78 1.21 -13.98
C PRO A 150 -5.47 1.99 -13.76
N VAL A 151 -5.19 2.41 -12.52
CA VAL A 151 -3.96 3.14 -12.18
C VAL A 151 -2.73 2.25 -12.35
N LEU A 152 -2.72 1.06 -11.75
CA LEU A 152 -1.59 0.14 -11.81
C LEU A 152 -1.37 -0.40 -13.23
N ARG A 153 -2.45 -0.73 -13.94
CA ARG A 153 -2.37 -1.16 -15.34
C ARG A 153 -1.79 -0.06 -16.24
N ALA A 154 -2.29 1.17 -16.11
CA ALA A 154 -1.79 2.29 -16.91
C ALA A 154 -0.31 2.57 -16.65
N GLN A 155 0.12 2.53 -15.38
CA GLN A 155 1.52 2.73 -15.01
C GLN A 155 2.40 1.60 -15.54
N ARG A 156 2.00 0.34 -15.36
CA ARG A 156 2.73 -0.84 -15.86
C ARG A 156 2.97 -0.75 -17.37
N LEU A 157 1.94 -0.42 -18.16
CA LEU A 157 2.04 -0.26 -19.62
C LEU A 157 2.85 0.97 -20.04
N LYS A 158 2.89 2.02 -19.22
CA LYS A 158 3.79 3.17 -19.40
C LYS A 158 5.24 2.77 -19.16
N ASP A 159 5.50 1.96 -18.13
CA ASP A 159 6.84 1.47 -17.80
C ASP A 159 7.36 0.48 -18.85
N ASP A 160 6.50 -0.41 -19.31
CA ASP A 160 6.80 -1.40 -20.36
C ASP A 160 5.53 -1.70 -21.17
N PRO A 161 5.39 -1.18 -22.40
CA PRO A 161 4.20 -1.40 -23.24
C PRO A 161 3.93 -2.87 -23.60
N ALA A 162 4.88 -3.78 -23.37
CA ALA A 162 4.75 -5.22 -23.59
C ALA A 162 4.38 -5.97 -22.29
N ASP A 163 4.36 -5.31 -21.15
CA ASP A 163 4.07 -5.94 -19.84
C ASP A 163 2.57 -5.97 -19.53
N TYR A 164 1.89 -7.02 -19.96
CA TYR A 164 0.47 -7.26 -19.68
C TYR A 164 0.23 -8.13 -18.44
N SER A 165 1.27 -8.62 -17.78
CA SER A 165 1.16 -9.57 -16.68
C SER A 165 0.95 -8.87 -15.33
N MET A 166 -0.11 -9.24 -14.61
CA MET A 166 -0.23 -8.89 -13.20
C MET A 166 0.92 -9.50 -12.40
N LYS A 167 1.36 -8.80 -11.38
CA LYS A 167 2.42 -9.24 -10.45
C LYS A 167 2.02 -8.89 -9.03
N THR A 168 2.63 -9.54 -8.07
CA THR A 168 2.49 -9.23 -6.65
C THR A 168 3.32 -8.02 -6.21
N TYR A 169 4.18 -7.53 -7.11
CA TYR A 169 4.94 -6.29 -6.97
C TYR A 169 4.54 -5.30 -8.08
N PHE A 170 4.46 -4.03 -7.74
CA PHE A 170 3.93 -3.01 -8.63
C PHE A 170 4.46 -1.61 -8.29
N HIS A 171 4.20 -0.68 -9.19
CA HIS A 171 4.62 0.70 -9.09
C HIS A 171 3.53 1.63 -9.62
N TRP A 172 3.41 2.80 -9.00
CA TRP A 172 2.61 3.91 -9.53
C TRP A 172 3.22 5.24 -9.14
N ILE A 173 2.94 6.28 -9.92
CA ILE A 173 3.35 7.66 -9.63
C ILE A 173 2.10 8.47 -9.34
N ASP A 174 2.11 9.19 -8.23
CA ASP A 174 1.08 10.16 -7.89
C ASP A 174 1.74 11.50 -7.51
N ARG A 175 1.43 12.54 -8.27
CA ARG A 175 1.86 13.93 -8.00
C ARG A 175 3.34 14.07 -7.65
N GLY A 176 4.22 13.43 -8.42
CA GLY A 176 5.67 13.51 -8.27
C GLY A 176 6.28 12.59 -7.21
N VAL A 177 5.48 11.74 -6.61
CA VAL A 177 5.94 10.66 -5.72
C VAL A 177 5.79 9.32 -6.44
N ALA A 178 6.87 8.57 -6.58
CA ALA A 178 6.87 7.21 -7.10
C ALA A 178 6.79 6.22 -5.94
N PHE A 179 5.74 5.40 -5.95
CA PHE A 179 5.46 4.37 -4.96
C PHE A 179 5.79 3.01 -5.55
N TYR A 180 6.54 2.21 -4.82
CA TYR A 180 6.91 0.84 -5.18
C TYR A 180 6.42 -0.11 -4.11
N TYR A 181 5.65 -1.12 -4.48
CA TYR A 181 5.43 -2.29 -3.62
C TYR A 181 6.35 -3.42 -4.07
N LEU A 182 7.16 -3.95 -3.15
CA LEU A 182 8.04 -5.09 -3.37
C LEU A 182 7.50 -6.31 -2.63
N ASP A 183 7.40 -7.44 -3.33
CA ASP A 183 6.99 -8.72 -2.74
C ASP A 183 8.15 -9.33 -1.96
N SER A 184 8.13 -9.11 -0.65
CA SER A 184 8.99 -9.75 0.34
C SER A 184 8.24 -10.76 1.21
N ALA A 185 7.15 -11.33 0.67
CA ALA A 185 6.24 -12.19 1.42
C ALA A 185 6.90 -13.45 1.99
N THR A 186 7.91 -13.98 1.35
CA THR A 186 8.74 -15.05 1.89
C THR A 186 10.14 -14.52 2.19
N ALA A 187 10.82 -15.15 3.16
CA ALA A 187 12.19 -14.82 3.54
C ALA A 187 13.23 -15.18 2.46
N ASP A 188 12.79 -15.86 1.40
CA ASP A 188 13.71 -16.49 0.47
C ASP A 188 14.53 -15.46 -0.30
N GLN A 189 13.89 -14.48 -0.92
CA GLN A 189 14.56 -13.36 -1.58
C GLN A 189 13.57 -12.53 -2.41
N PHE A 190 13.98 -11.33 -2.82
CA PHE A 190 13.45 -10.75 -4.05
C PHE A 190 14.00 -11.56 -5.22
N ASP A 191 13.13 -12.15 -6.02
CA ASP A 191 13.57 -12.94 -7.16
C ASP A 191 14.26 -12.08 -8.24
N ALA A 192 15.01 -12.75 -9.12
CA ALA A 192 15.78 -12.06 -10.15
C ALA A 192 14.90 -11.28 -11.15
N ALA A 193 13.63 -11.66 -11.35
CA ALA A 193 12.71 -10.95 -12.24
C ALA A 193 12.25 -9.65 -11.59
N GLN A 194 11.89 -9.70 -10.29
CA GLN A 194 11.51 -8.53 -9.51
C GLN A 194 12.67 -7.53 -9.38
N LEU A 195 13.89 -8.00 -9.07
CA LEU A 195 15.07 -7.14 -8.98
C LEU A 195 15.34 -6.40 -10.29
N ARG A 196 15.35 -7.12 -11.42
CA ARG A 196 15.54 -6.47 -12.73
C ARG A 196 14.43 -5.49 -13.09
N TRP A 197 13.20 -5.81 -12.72
CA TRP A 197 12.07 -4.91 -12.90
C TRP A 197 12.25 -3.65 -12.04
N PHE A 198 12.57 -3.81 -10.75
CA PHE A 198 12.77 -2.71 -9.82
C PHE A 198 13.89 -1.77 -10.30
N GLU A 199 15.08 -2.31 -10.59
CA GLU A 199 16.22 -1.53 -11.07
C GLU A 199 15.91 -0.76 -12.36
N ARG A 200 15.25 -1.40 -13.32
CA ARG A 200 14.86 -0.77 -14.57
C ARG A 200 13.85 0.35 -14.37
N THR A 201 12.83 0.13 -13.55
CA THR A 201 11.77 1.09 -13.29
C THR A 201 12.30 2.26 -12.45
N LEU A 202 13.06 1.95 -11.39
CA LEU A 202 13.70 2.96 -10.56
C LEU A 202 14.63 3.85 -11.39
N SER A 203 15.45 3.28 -12.27
CA SER A 203 16.35 4.07 -13.15
C SER A 203 15.60 5.08 -14.02
N LYS A 204 14.39 4.75 -14.49
CA LYS A 204 13.54 5.69 -15.24
C LYS A 204 13.05 6.83 -14.37
N ASP A 205 12.58 6.51 -13.17
CA ASP A 205 12.06 7.50 -12.22
C ASP A 205 13.17 8.42 -11.69
N LEU A 206 14.38 7.89 -11.50
CA LEU A 206 15.54 8.72 -11.12
C LEU A 206 15.91 9.73 -12.20
N ALA A 207 15.74 9.38 -13.47
CA ALA A 207 15.97 10.26 -14.60
C ALA A 207 14.82 11.25 -14.87
N ASP A 208 13.62 11.01 -14.32
CA ASP A 208 12.46 11.88 -14.50
C ASP A 208 12.51 13.07 -13.50
N PRO A 209 12.67 14.31 -13.97
CA PRO A 209 12.67 15.49 -13.09
C PRO A 209 11.31 15.74 -12.42
N ALA A 210 10.22 15.17 -12.93
CA ALA A 210 8.90 15.28 -12.31
C ALA A 210 8.74 14.38 -11.07
N VAL A 211 9.59 13.38 -10.89
CA VAL A 211 9.63 12.52 -9.71
C VAL A 211 10.61 13.12 -8.69
N ALA A 212 10.10 13.62 -7.59
CA ALA A 212 10.91 14.19 -6.49
C ALA A 212 11.21 13.18 -5.39
N THR A 213 10.35 12.18 -5.23
CA THR A 213 10.33 11.30 -4.05
C THR A 213 10.06 9.85 -4.44
N ILE A 214 10.77 8.95 -3.78
CA ILE A 214 10.63 7.49 -3.89
C ILE A 214 10.11 6.97 -2.54
N VAL A 215 9.01 6.23 -2.56
CA VAL A 215 8.49 5.51 -1.40
C VAL A 215 8.43 4.03 -1.74
N THR A 216 9.14 3.21 -0.98
CA THR A 216 9.15 1.77 -1.19
C THR A 216 8.46 1.08 -0.02
N GLY A 217 7.38 0.34 -0.30
CA GLY A 217 6.64 -0.45 0.68
C GLY A 217 6.82 -1.94 0.43
N MET A 218 6.79 -2.72 1.50
CA MET A 218 6.91 -4.18 1.46
C MET A 218 6.36 -4.79 2.73
N HIS A 219 6.17 -6.11 2.74
CA HIS A 219 5.71 -6.77 3.96
C HIS A 219 6.85 -6.92 4.96
N LYS A 220 7.87 -7.74 4.68
CA LYS A 220 9.06 -7.87 5.53
C LYS A 220 10.04 -6.73 5.29
N ALA A 221 10.53 -6.12 6.36
CA ALA A 221 11.51 -5.04 6.27
C ALA A 221 12.80 -5.49 5.56
N LEU A 222 13.46 -4.56 4.88
CA LEU A 222 14.80 -4.78 4.35
C LEU A 222 15.76 -5.20 5.48
N PRO A 223 16.83 -5.95 5.15
CA PRO A 223 17.72 -6.49 6.15
C PRO A 223 18.45 -5.41 6.95
N GLU A 224 19.04 -5.84 8.07
CA GLU A 224 19.77 -4.98 9.00
C GLU A 224 18.91 -3.87 9.63
N SER A 225 17.60 -4.09 9.67
CA SER A 225 16.67 -3.27 10.46
C SER A 225 16.75 -3.61 11.94
N ILE A 226 16.21 -2.76 12.80
CA ILE A 226 16.06 -3.02 14.24
C ILE A 226 15.23 -4.29 14.47
N SER A 227 14.28 -4.61 13.58
CA SER A 227 13.46 -5.83 13.61
C SER A 227 14.12 -7.02 12.89
N ALA A 228 15.40 -7.25 13.05
CA ALA A 228 16.15 -8.25 12.28
C ALA A 228 15.60 -9.69 12.37
N GLY A 229 14.96 -10.08 13.49
CA GLY A 229 14.31 -11.38 13.66
C GLY A 229 12.98 -11.53 12.90
N HIS A 230 12.46 -10.44 12.31
CA HIS A 230 11.25 -10.38 11.50
C HIS A 230 11.47 -9.51 10.25
N SER A 231 12.57 -9.75 9.56
CA SER A 231 12.97 -9.03 8.36
C SER A 231 13.57 -10.00 7.34
N MET A 232 14.05 -9.48 6.23
CA MET A 232 14.73 -10.29 5.21
C MET A 232 16.07 -10.89 5.69
N ASN A 233 16.50 -10.67 6.93
CA ASN A 233 17.62 -11.40 7.56
C ASN A 233 17.30 -12.89 7.86
N GLU A 234 16.04 -13.31 7.78
CA GLU A 234 15.64 -14.70 8.03
C GLU A 234 16.27 -15.71 7.07
N SER A 235 16.75 -15.26 5.90
CA SER A 235 17.53 -16.10 4.99
C SER A 235 18.76 -15.37 4.44
N PRO A 236 19.84 -16.10 4.08
CA PRO A 236 21.02 -15.49 3.43
C PRO A 236 20.68 -14.82 2.09
N THR A 237 19.81 -15.44 1.28
CA THR A 237 19.39 -14.91 -0.02
C THR A 237 18.45 -13.70 0.13
N GLY A 238 17.61 -13.69 1.17
CA GLY A 238 16.83 -12.52 1.56
C GLY A 238 17.72 -11.35 1.98
N THR A 239 18.72 -11.62 2.82
CA THR A 239 19.71 -10.63 3.23
C THR A 239 20.46 -10.03 2.03
N GLU A 240 20.94 -10.87 1.10
CA GLU A 240 21.68 -10.41 -0.08
C GLU A 240 20.80 -9.56 -1.01
N SER A 241 19.62 -10.05 -1.39
CA SER A 241 18.72 -9.35 -2.29
C SER A 241 18.16 -8.06 -1.68
N GLY A 242 17.87 -8.08 -0.38
CA GLY A 242 17.40 -6.90 0.35
C GLY A 242 18.48 -5.81 0.50
N ARG A 243 19.72 -6.18 0.76
CA ARG A 243 20.86 -5.24 0.77
C ARG A 243 21.07 -4.59 -0.62
N ARG A 244 20.85 -5.35 -1.70
CA ARG A 244 20.89 -4.81 -3.06
C ARG A 244 19.84 -3.73 -3.28
N VAL A 245 18.58 -3.99 -2.90
CA VAL A 245 17.50 -2.99 -2.95
C VAL A 245 17.84 -1.77 -2.10
N TYR A 246 18.35 -1.98 -0.88
CA TYR A 246 18.75 -0.85 -0.02
C TYR A 246 19.85 0.00 -0.66
N ALA A 247 20.84 -0.63 -1.30
CA ALA A 247 21.91 0.07 -2.00
C ALA A 247 21.37 0.88 -3.20
N ASP A 248 20.38 0.36 -3.94
CA ASP A 248 19.72 1.09 -5.02
C ASP A 248 18.97 2.32 -4.51
N LEU A 249 18.31 2.20 -3.35
CA LEU A 249 17.63 3.30 -2.68
C LEU A 249 18.63 4.35 -2.12
N LEU A 250 19.79 3.92 -1.62
CA LEU A 250 20.87 4.84 -1.26
C LEU A 250 21.36 5.65 -2.49
N ARG A 251 21.55 4.98 -3.64
CA ARG A 251 21.92 5.68 -4.88
C ARG A 251 20.84 6.68 -5.31
N ALA A 252 19.56 6.33 -5.16
CA ALA A 252 18.45 7.25 -5.42
C ALA A 252 18.56 8.53 -4.57
N ARG A 253 18.93 8.41 -3.30
CA ARG A 253 19.15 9.53 -2.39
C ARG A 253 20.42 10.32 -2.73
N ASP A 254 21.54 9.63 -2.86
CA ASP A 254 22.86 10.26 -2.85
C ASP A 254 23.29 10.76 -4.25
N GLU A 255 22.97 10.01 -5.31
CA GLU A 255 23.38 10.35 -6.69
C GLU A 255 22.27 11.09 -7.43
N ALA A 256 21.02 10.65 -7.32
CA ALA A 256 19.89 11.28 -8.00
C ALA A 256 19.17 12.35 -7.15
N HIS A 257 19.60 12.54 -5.91
CA HIS A 257 19.08 13.54 -4.97
C HIS A 257 17.56 13.46 -4.77
N LYS A 258 16.99 12.25 -4.82
CA LYS A 258 15.58 12.00 -4.53
C LYS A 258 15.38 11.85 -3.02
N ARG A 259 14.22 12.25 -2.51
CA ARG A 259 13.80 11.85 -1.16
C ARG A 259 13.43 10.37 -1.19
N VAL A 260 13.87 9.62 -0.19
CA VAL A 260 13.64 8.16 -0.15
C VAL A 260 13.06 7.78 1.21
N TYR A 261 11.99 7.00 1.19
CA TYR A 261 11.30 6.50 2.38
C TYR A 261 11.00 5.01 2.21
N VAL A 262 11.14 4.23 3.30
CA VAL A 262 10.92 2.78 3.28
C VAL A 262 9.87 2.40 4.31
N LEU A 263 8.81 1.71 3.88
CA LEU A 263 7.69 1.29 4.71
C LEU A 263 7.63 -0.24 4.76
N ALA A 264 7.46 -0.80 5.95
CA ALA A 264 7.33 -2.24 6.15
C ALA A 264 6.22 -2.55 7.16
N SER A 265 5.82 -3.82 7.22
CA SER A 265 4.91 -4.37 8.22
C SER A 265 5.47 -5.65 8.83
N HIS A 266 4.73 -6.78 8.91
CA HIS A 266 5.16 -8.08 9.42
C HIS A 266 5.48 -8.13 10.92
N SER A 267 6.07 -7.11 11.48
CA SER A 267 6.23 -6.97 12.93
C SER A 267 5.07 -6.17 13.49
N HIS A 268 4.31 -6.75 14.42
CA HIS A 268 3.02 -6.24 14.86
C HIS A 268 3.16 -5.16 15.94
N TYR A 269 3.88 -4.10 15.60
CA TYR A 269 4.04 -2.88 16.38
C TYR A 269 4.28 -1.67 15.45
N TYR A 270 4.31 -0.50 16.00
CA TYR A 270 4.76 0.69 15.29
C TYR A 270 6.21 1.00 15.64
N MET A 271 7.03 1.26 14.63
CA MET A 271 8.42 1.69 14.84
C MET A 271 8.85 2.68 13.75
N ASP A 272 9.52 3.75 14.17
CA ASP A 272 10.08 4.79 13.32
C ASP A 272 11.61 4.81 13.47
N GLY A 273 12.34 4.89 12.36
CA GLY A 273 13.78 4.85 12.33
C GLY A 273 14.34 3.43 12.38
N ILE A 274 13.66 2.47 11.72
CA ILE A 274 14.02 1.05 11.76
C ILE A 274 15.41 0.72 11.22
N PHE A 275 16.01 1.60 10.43
CA PHE A 275 17.38 1.44 9.90
C PHE A 275 18.43 2.22 10.67
N ASN A 276 18.10 2.77 11.86
CA ASN A 276 19.08 3.45 12.73
C ASN A 276 20.02 2.46 13.43
N THR A 277 20.57 1.54 12.66
CA THR A 277 21.47 0.48 13.10
C THR A 277 22.92 0.84 12.84
N GLU A 278 23.83 0.25 13.61
CA GLU A 278 25.27 0.45 13.40
C GLU A 278 25.71 -0.06 12.03
N TYR A 279 25.09 -1.13 11.54
CA TYR A 279 25.36 -1.65 10.21
C TYR A 279 25.16 -0.57 9.12
N TRP A 280 23.98 0.04 9.04
CA TRP A 280 23.69 1.04 7.99
C TRP A 280 24.47 2.34 8.18
N LYS A 281 24.76 2.75 9.41
CA LYS A 281 25.66 3.89 9.68
C LYS A 281 27.03 3.71 9.05
N GLN A 282 27.52 2.47 8.99
CA GLN A 282 28.85 2.12 8.43
C GLN A 282 28.79 1.73 6.93
N HIS A 283 27.62 1.42 6.37
CA HIS A 283 27.46 0.86 5.03
C HIS A 283 26.59 1.74 4.11
N GLY A 284 26.89 3.01 4.00
CA GLY A 284 26.25 3.94 3.07
C GLY A 284 25.21 4.86 3.70
N GLY A 285 24.86 4.66 4.96
CA GLY A 285 24.00 5.57 5.72
C GLY A 285 22.57 5.07 5.91
N VAL A 286 21.89 5.77 6.80
CA VAL A 286 20.54 5.42 7.26
C VAL A 286 19.49 6.03 6.33
N LEU A 287 18.57 5.22 5.84
CA LEU A 287 17.35 5.67 5.18
C LEU A 287 16.22 5.83 6.21
N PRO A 288 15.35 6.84 6.05
CA PRO A 288 14.11 6.91 6.82
C PRO A 288 13.24 5.67 6.56
N GLY A 289 12.83 4.99 7.65
CA GLY A 289 12.06 3.76 7.52
C GLY A 289 11.14 3.50 8.70
N TRP A 290 9.99 2.86 8.43
CA TRP A 290 8.93 2.57 9.41
C TRP A 290 8.47 1.13 9.33
N ILE A 291 8.06 0.59 10.47
CA ILE A 291 7.23 -0.61 10.60
C ILE A 291 5.84 -0.20 11.06
N VAL A 292 4.80 -0.68 10.36
CA VAL A 292 3.38 -0.39 10.60
C VAL A 292 2.52 -1.64 10.50
N GLY A 293 2.89 -2.71 11.19
CA GLY A 293 2.12 -3.94 11.29
C GLY A 293 0.98 -3.82 12.32
N THR A 294 0.12 -2.81 12.17
CA THR A 294 -0.78 -2.35 13.22
C THR A 294 -2.26 -2.36 12.84
N ALA A 295 -2.65 -3.12 11.78
CA ALA A 295 -4.02 -3.09 11.27
C ALA A 295 -4.98 -4.12 11.90
N GLY A 296 -4.57 -4.89 12.94
CA GLY A 296 -5.46 -5.83 13.63
C GLY A 296 -4.79 -7.10 14.16
N ALA A 297 -3.58 -7.44 13.73
CA ALA A 297 -2.90 -8.64 14.18
C ALA A 297 -2.60 -8.66 15.68
N VAL A 298 -2.30 -9.84 16.22
CA VAL A 298 -1.80 -10.00 17.60
C VAL A 298 -0.57 -9.12 17.78
N ARG A 299 -0.60 -8.24 18.76
CA ARG A 299 0.49 -7.27 18.98
C ARG A 299 1.69 -7.93 19.64
N TYR A 300 2.88 -7.70 19.09
CA TYR A 300 4.14 -8.28 19.56
C TYR A 300 4.84 -7.41 20.59
N ALA A 301 5.71 -8.02 21.38
CA ALA A 301 6.70 -7.28 22.17
C ALA A 301 7.73 -6.60 21.23
N LEU A 302 8.27 -5.48 21.69
CA LEU A 302 9.35 -4.81 20.96
C LEU A 302 10.64 -5.64 21.02
N PRO A 303 11.48 -5.61 19.96
CA PRO A 303 12.79 -6.25 19.98
C PRO A 303 13.71 -5.58 21.01
N PRO A 304 14.72 -6.32 21.52
CA PRO A 304 15.61 -5.82 22.59
C PRO A 304 16.33 -4.50 22.26
N ASN A 305 16.62 -4.26 20.98
CA ASN A 305 17.30 -3.05 20.49
C ASN A 305 16.35 -1.94 20.02
N SER A 306 15.09 -1.99 20.44
CA SER A 306 14.08 -0.99 20.06
C SER A 306 14.40 0.43 20.55
N SER A 307 15.28 0.57 21.55
CA SER A 307 15.78 1.89 21.99
C SER A 307 16.59 2.63 20.94
N ASP A 308 17.09 1.95 19.91
CA ASP A 308 17.84 2.57 18.79
C ASP A 308 16.90 3.24 17.77
N ALA A 309 15.60 2.88 17.79
CA ALA A 309 14.58 3.53 16.99
C ALA A 309 14.30 4.97 17.48
N ARG A 310 13.79 5.80 16.59
CA ARG A 310 13.34 7.14 16.96
C ARG A 310 12.08 7.10 17.82
N ILE A 311 11.13 6.24 17.44
CA ILE A 311 9.89 5.96 18.16
C ILE A 311 9.61 4.47 18.04
N ALA A 312 9.24 3.82 19.14
CA ALA A 312 8.75 2.46 19.16
C ALA A 312 7.53 2.36 20.09
N LEU A 313 6.39 1.92 19.56
CA LEU A 313 5.15 1.78 20.30
C LEU A 313 4.66 0.33 20.23
N VAL A 314 4.39 -0.22 21.41
CA VAL A 314 3.80 -1.55 21.60
C VAL A 314 2.33 -1.41 21.98
N ASN A 315 1.55 -2.48 21.78
CA ASN A 315 0.13 -2.50 22.14
C ASN A 315 -0.71 -1.40 21.46
N VAL A 316 -0.41 -1.10 20.20
CA VAL A 316 -1.11 -0.09 19.41
C VAL A 316 -1.73 -0.70 18.16
N TYR A 317 -2.89 -0.19 17.78
CA TYR A 317 -3.46 -0.29 16.44
C TYR A 317 -3.51 1.10 15.80
N GLY A 318 -3.54 1.15 14.48
CA GLY A 318 -3.60 2.39 13.74
C GLY A 318 -2.96 2.30 12.36
N SER A 319 -2.67 3.45 11.80
CA SER A 319 -2.05 3.59 10.48
C SER A 319 -1.06 4.75 10.44
N LEU A 320 -0.13 4.69 9.51
CA LEU A 320 0.82 5.76 9.24
C LEU A 320 0.19 6.74 8.25
N LEU A 321 0.02 7.97 8.65
CA LEU A 321 -0.42 9.07 7.80
C LEU A 321 0.81 9.73 7.17
N GLY A 322 0.90 9.68 5.84
CA GLY A 322 1.87 10.43 5.05
C GLY A 322 1.24 11.72 4.53
N THR A 323 1.81 12.87 4.90
CA THR A 323 1.43 14.18 4.35
C THR A 323 2.53 14.65 3.38
N VAL A 324 2.22 14.59 2.09
CA VAL A 324 3.15 15.00 1.02
C VAL A 324 3.06 16.51 0.83
N GLN A 325 4.20 17.17 0.95
CA GLN A 325 4.34 18.60 0.73
C GLN A 325 4.50 18.93 -0.77
N PRO A 326 4.27 20.19 -1.20
CA PRO A 326 4.40 20.58 -2.60
C PRO A 326 5.79 20.35 -3.21
N ASP A 327 6.83 20.28 -2.40
CA ASP A 327 8.22 20.00 -2.81
C ASP A 327 8.54 18.48 -2.82
N GLY A 328 7.57 17.63 -2.48
CA GLY A 328 7.70 16.18 -2.41
C GLY A 328 8.22 15.66 -1.07
N GLU A 329 8.51 16.49 -0.07
CA GLU A 329 8.78 16.02 1.29
C GLU A 329 7.55 15.35 1.87
N ILE A 330 7.74 14.25 2.63
CA ILE A 330 6.64 13.56 3.28
C ILE A 330 6.85 13.61 4.79
N ASN A 331 5.88 14.20 5.49
CA ASN A 331 5.81 14.15 6.94
C ASN A 331 4.95 12.94 7.33
N PHE A 332 5.52 12.05 8.15
CA PHE A 332 4.84 10.87 8.62
C PHE A 332 4.42 11.02 10.08
N GLU A 333 3.17 10.66 10.36
CA GLU A 333 2.58 10.66 11.70
C GLU A 333 1.80 9.36 11.92
N PHE A 334 1.93 8.75 13.12
CA PHE A 334 1.17 7.56 13.46
C PHE A 334 -0.19 7.96 14.02
N GLU A 335 -1.23 7.67 13.28
CA GLU A 335 -2.63 7.83 13.67
C GLU A 335 -3.06 6.61 14.50
N LYS A 336 -2.90 6.72 15.82
CA LYS A 336 -3.31 5.66 16.75
C LYS A 336 -4.82 5.54 16.74
N LEU A 337 -5.32 4.30 16.60
CA LEU A 337 -6.72 3.95 16.76
C LEU A 337 -6.97 3.47 18.19
N GLU A 338 -7.97 4.02 18.85
CA GLU A 338 -8.44 3.58 20.16
C GLU A 338 -9.80 2.87 20.05
N GLU A 339 -10.17 2.07 21.03
CA GLU A 339 -11.45 1.34 21.05
C GLU A 339 -12.67 2.24 20.79
N LYS A 340 -12.65 3.47 21.32
CA LYS A 340 -13.72 4.47 21.12
C LYS A 340 -13.88 4.95 19.68
N ASP A 341 -12.85 4.76 18.85
CA ASP A 341 -12.82 5.21 17.44
C ASP A 341 -13.39 4.12 16.50
N VAL A 342 -13.68 2.93 17.03
CA VAL A 342 -14.32 1.84 16.28
C VAL A 342 -15.76 2.23 15.93
N PRO A 343 -16.18 2.14 14.66
CA PRO A 343 -17.55 2.46 14.26
C PRO A 343 -18.60 1.66 15.03
N SER A 344 -19.68 2.30 15.42
CA SER A 344 -20.77 1.65 16.20
C SER A 344 -21.38 0.45 15.48
N SER A 345 -21.39 0.42 14.15
CA SER A 345 -21.82 -0.72 13.34
C SER A 345 -20.97 -1.97 13.57
N VAL A 346 -19.66 -1.81 13.81
CA VAL A 346 -18.74 -2.90 14.14
C VAL A 346 -19.09 -3.46 15.53
N SER A 347 -19.23 -2.59 16.53
CA SER A 347 -19.64 -3.03 17.88
C SER A 347 -21.03 -3.68 17.90
N ALA A 348 -21.92 -3.26 16.99
CA ALA A 348 -23.23 -3.90 16.83
C ALA A 348 -23.13 -5.30 16.20
N ARG A 349 -22.19 -5.53 15.27
CA ARG A 349 -21.97 -6.82 14.62
C ARG A 349 -21.23 -7.81 15.50
N TYR A 350 -20.12 -7.40 16.09
CA TYR A 350 -19.18 -8.29 16.81
C TYR A 350 -19.42 -8.35 18.32
N GLY A 351 -20.21 -7.44 18.88
CA GLY A 351 -20.37 -7.26 20.32
C GLY A 351 -19.25 -6.42 20.95
N LYS A 352 -19.63 -5.67 22.00
CA LYS A 352 -18.68 -4.79 22.70
C LYS A 352 -17.56 -5.56 23.39
N ASP A 353 -17.86 -6.74 23.93
CA ASP A 353 -16.88 -7.55 24.66
C ASP A 353 -15.77 -8.05 23.72
N PHE A 354 -16.10 -8.44 22.50
CA PHE A 354 -15.08 -8.83 21.50
C PHE A 354 -14.29 -7.62 21.02
N VAL A 355 -14.93 -6.49 20.76
CA VAL A 355 -14.21 -5.25 20.42
C VAL A 355 -13.23 -4.88 21.53
N HIS A 356 -13.67 -4.93 22.79
CA HIS A 356 -12.81 -4.70 23.95
C HIS A 356 -11.63 -5.69 23.99
N TRP A 357 -11.90 -6.98 23.80
CA TRP A 357 -10.87 -8.02 23.75
C TRP A 357 -9.78 -7.71 22.70
N CYS A 358 -10.16 -7.26 21.52
CA CYS A 358 -9.21 -6.87 20.49
C CYS A 358 -8.23 -5.78 20.97
N PHE A 359 -8.71 -4.79 21.70
CA PHE A 359 -7.87 -3.70 22.20
C PHE A 359 -7.13 -4.02 23.50
N ALA A 360 -7.70 -4.84 24.36
CA ALA A 360 -7.13 -5.13 25.69
C ALA A 360 -6.26 -6.39 25.70
N GLU A 361 -6.69 -7.47 25.04
CA GLU A 361 -6.16 -8.82 25.24
C GLU A 361 -5.37 -9.38 24.04
N ASN A 362 -5.68 -8.96 22.80
CA ASN A 362 -5.02 -9.47 21.59
C ASN A 362 -3.55 -9.02 21.50
N SER A 363 -2.71 -9.53 22.42
CA SER A 363 -1.30 -9.14 22.57
C SER A 363 -0.47 -10.25 23.19
N GLU A 364 0.73 -10.47 22.67
CA GLU A 364 1.80 -11.26 23.27
C GLU A 364 2.74 -10.42 24.17
N ALA A 365 2.64 -9.10 24.07
CA ALA A 365 3.40 -8.16 24.90
C ALA A 365 2.71 -8.02 26.26
N LYS A 366 3.09 -8.88 27.22
CA LYS A 366 2.63 -8.83 28.62
C LYS A 366 3.61 -8.08 29.49
#